data_9b15ad1267fa948a4ed6ccadbd1904e5
#
_entry.id   9b15ad1267fa948a4ed6ccadbd1904e5
#
_cell.length_a   1.000
_cell.length_b   1.000
_cell.length_c   1.000
_cell.angle_alpha   90.00
_cell.angle_beta   90.00
_cell.angle_gamma   90.00
#
_symmetry.space_group_name_H-M   'P 1'
#
loop_
_entity.id
_entity.type
_entity.pdbx_description
1 polymer ?
#
loop_
_entity_poly.entity_id
_entity_poly.type
_entity_poly.pdbx_seq_one_letter_code
_entity_poly.pdbx_strand_id
1 'polypeptide(L)'
;ASKLGREPAAADIHEQGLGWNQKNGLGKYQVTSGIEGAWTSNPDKWNYEYLDLLLNYEWELKKSPAGANQWEPINLPEHKKPRDLENPKVRHNPIMTDADMAMKMDPSYRKITERFYKNPKYLDEAFGKAWFKLTHRDLGSRANYIGPWVPKEELIWQDPVPTNKKKFNVESAKKLIAKTKISSSDLIATAWDSARTYRRTDKRGGANGARIRLAPQNKWEGNEPKRLSKVLKALEGVAKKAKATIADIIILGGTVGLEQAIKKAGSKAKVPFTPGRGDSTQAQTDVSSFAVLEPIHDAFRNYVKKDYMVTPEELMLDRASLMGLSAKEMTCLIGGMRVLGTNFGGTKHGVFTDKVGALTNDFFVHLTDMKYSWKPTGKNSYDIIERKSGKVKFTASRVDLVFGSNSVLRAYAEVYAQDDNKEKFVKDFVAVWTKVMNADLPKLH
;
A
#
# COMPACT_ATOMS: atom_id res chain seq x y z
N ALA A 1 29.84 3.85 31.34
CA ALA A 1 29.76 3.42 29.98
C ALA A 1 30.45 2.08 29.85
N SER A 2 29.77 1.12 29.38
CA SER A 2 30.27 -0.23 29.29
C SER A 2 31.20 -0.38 28.09
N LYS A 3 32.07 -1.33 28.15
CA LYS A 3 32.90 -1.77 27.03
C LYS A 3 32.06 -2.68 26.11
N LEU A 4 30.96 -2.16 25.64
CA LEU A 4 29.95 -2.91 24.94
C LEU A 4 30.35 -3.05 23.49
N GLY A 5 29.72 -3.93 22.77
CA GLY A 5 30.06 -4.29 21.41
C GLY A 5 30.23 -3.13 20.43
N ARG A 6 30.24 -3.43 19.18
CA ARG A 6 30.36 -2.45 18.10
C ARG A 6 29.09 -1.64 17.95
N GLU A 7 29.19 -0.51 17.30
CA GLU A 7 28.06 0.25 16.85
C GLU A 7 27.11 -0.64 16.02
N PRO A 8 25.76 -0.54 16.17
CA PRO A 8 24.80 -1.46 15.55
C PRO A 8 24.97 -1.66 14.04
N ALA A 9 25.33 -0.62 13.30
CA ALA A 9 25.57 -0.72 11.87
C ALA A 9 26.78 -1.57 11.46
N ALA A 10 27.73 -1.77 12.39
CA ALA A 10 28.95 -2.56 12.18
C ALA A 10 28.98 -3.83 13.05
N ALA A 11 27.98 -4.06 13.86
CA ALA A 11 27.88 -5.24 14.72
C ALA A 11 27.46 -6.49 13.94
N ASP A 12 27.99 -7.65 14.31
CA ASP A 12 27.55 -8.92 13.75
C ASP A 12 26.20 -9.36 14.33
N ILE A 13 25.64 -10.48 13.82
CA ILE A 13 24.34 -10.98 14.21
C ILE A 13 24.25 -11.35 15.71
N HIS A 14 25.37 -11.75 16.32
CA HIS A 14 25.43 -12.06 17.75
C HIS A 14 25.45 -10.80 18.58
N GLU A 15 26.00 -9.73 18.05
CA GLU A 15 26.04 -8.44 18.69
C GLU A 15 24.74 -7.63 18.49
N GLN A 16 23.93 -7.98 17.49
CA GLN A 16 22.65 -7.33 17.16
C GLN A 16 21.40 -8.06 17.67
N GLY A 17 21.53 -9.22 18.25
CA GLY A 17 20.39 -10.02 18.74
C GLY A 17 19.72 -9.39 19.97
N LEU A 18 18.44 -9.69 20.17
CA LEU A 18 17.75 -9.35 21.40
C LEU A 18 18.33 -10.09 22.57
N GLY A 19 18.53 -9.38 23.70
CA GLY A 19 19.14 -9.96 24.89
C GLY A 19 20.61 -10.29 24.70
N TRP A 20 21.35 -9.44 24.02
CA TRP A 20 22.75 -9.63 23.71
C TRP A 20 23.60 -9.93 24.92
N ASN A 21 24.31 -11.04 24.85
CA ASN A 21 25.38 -11.34 25.76
C ASN A 21 26.63 -10.58 25.32
N GLN A 22 26.91 -9.50 25.97
CA GLN A 22 28.15 -8.75 25.77
C GLN A 22 29.30 -9.54 26.34
N LYS A 23 30.29 -9.92 25.51
CA LYS A 23 31.51 -10.58 26.00
C LYS A 23 32.24 -9.80 27.08
N ASN A 24 32.08 -8.49 27.05
CA ASN A 24 32.67 -7.55 28.00
C ASN A 24 31.64 -6.94 28.96
N GLY A 25 30.40 -7.45 28.97
CA GLY A 25 29.38 -7.00 29.88
C GLY A 25 29.73 -7.32 31.35
N LEU A 26 29.48 -6.38 32.23
CA LEU A 26 29.84 -6.47 33.63
C LEU A 26 28.64 -6.85 34.51
N GLY A 27 27.45 -6.93 33.97
CA GLY A 27 26.27 -7.22 34.74
C GLY A 27 25.03 -7.59 33.91
N LYS A 28 23.98 -8.03 34.60
CA LYS A 28 22.74 -8.52 34.01
C LYS A 28 21.92 -7.47 33.24
N TYR A 29 22.19 -6.20 33.45
CA TYR A 29 21.47 -5.09 32.83
C TYR A 29 22.18 -4.51 31.61
N GLN A 30 23.32 -5.07 31.25
CA GLN A 30 24.09 -4.56 30.13
C GLN A 30 23.60 -5.14 28.84
N VAL A 31 22.98 -4.29 28.04
CA VAL A 31 22.64 -4.49 26.63
C VAL A 31 23.21 -3.33 25.85
N THR A 32 23.65 -3.56 24.62
CA THR A 32 24.18 -2.49 23.80
C THR A 32 23.46 -2.31 22.49
N SER A 33 23.32 -1.05 22.10
CA SER A 33 22.97 -0.62 20.75
C SER A 33 24.14 0.11 20.08
N GLY A 34 25.33 0.10 20.70
CA GLY A 34 26.48 0.91 20.33
C GLY A 34 26.44 2.32 20.88
N ILE A 35 25.30 2.77 21.37
CA ILE A 35 25.08 4.06 22.04
C ILE A 35 24.92 3.80 23.52
N GLU A 36 25.71 4.46 24.34
CA GLU A 36 25.86 4.14 25.75
C GLU A 36 25.46 5.30 26.62
N GLY A 37 24.37 5.13 27.37
CA GLY A 37 23.95 6.09 28.37
C GLY A 37 22.45 6.36 28.36
N ALA A 38 22.05 7.31 29.19
CA ALA A 38 20.69 7.79 29.30
C ALA A 38 20.61 9.26 28.88
N TRP A 39 19.48 9.70 28.42
CA TRP A 39 19.25 11.09 27.98
C TRP A 39 18.89 12.03 29.13
N THR A 40 18.43 11.48 30.25
CA THR A 40 17.97 12.25 31.43
C THR A 40 18.41 11.60 32.73
N SER A 41 18.28 12.31 33.84
CA SER A 41 18.61 11.78 35.15
C SER A 41 17.61 10.73 35.67
N ASN A 42 16.39 10.72 35.13
CA ASN A 42 15.32 9.81 35.52
C ASN A 42 14.64 9.20 34.24
N PRO A 43 15.31 8.29 33.54
CA PRO A 43 14.87 7.79 32.25
C PRO A 43 13.59 6.92 32.32
N ASP A 44 13.20 6.46 33.49
CA ASP A 44 11.99 5.68 33.77
C ASP A 44 10.75 6.54 34.04
N LYS A 45 10.87 7.86 34.02
CA LYS A 45 9.78 8.79 34.33
C LYS A 45 9.50 9.73 33.16
N TRP A 46 8.22 9.92 32.83
CA TRP A 46 7.81 10.98 31.95
C TRP A 46 8.05 12.36 32.61
N ASN A 47 8.95 13.14 32.02
CA ASN A 47 9.27 14.50 32.46
C ASN A 47 9.80 15.32 31.25
N TYR A 48 10.16 16.58 31.52
CA TYR A 48 10.62 17.51 30.47
C TYR A 48 12.14 17.78 30.56
N GLU A 49 12.84 17.01 31.34
CA GLU A 49 14.29 17.19 31.58
C GLU A 49 15.11 17.04 30.29
N TYR A 50 14.68 16.18 29.38
CA TYR A 50 15.31 16.03 28.06
C TYR A 50 15.43 17.36 27.31
N LEU A 51 14.36 18.16 27.28
CA LEU A 51 14.37 19.47 26.61
C LEU A 51 15.18 20.49 27.36
N ASP A 52 15.17 20.45 28.71
CA ASP A 52 15.99 21.31 29.57
C ASP A 52 17.49 21.05 29.30
N LEU A 53 17.90 19.79 29.31
CA LEU A 53 19.28 19.41 29.08
C LEU A 53 19.73 19.77 27.65
N LEU A 54 18.92 19.43 26.65
CA LEU A 54 19.27 19.69 25.27
C LEU A 54 19.45 21.18 24.97
N LEU A 55 18.53 22.04 25.42
CA LEU A 55 18.51 23.45 25.08
C LEU A 55 19.44 24.31 25.92
N ASN A 56 19.59 24.02 27.23
CA ASN A 56 20.22 24.93 28.21
C ASN A 56 21.67 24.57 28.53
N TYR A 57 22.20 23.47 28.00
CA TYR A 57 23.59 23.07 28.19
C TYR A 57 24.34 23.04 26.87
N GLU A 58 25.65 23.25 26.95
CA GLU A 58 26.56 23.06 25.82
C GLU A 58 26.99 21.59 25.73
N TRP A 59 27.20 21.11 24.51
CA TRP A 59 27.47 19.72 24.19
C TRP A 59 28.72 19.57 23.35
N GLU A 60 29.53 18.54 23.63
CA GLU A 60 30.71 18.17 22.86
C GLU A 60 30.55 16.76 22.26
N LEU A 61 31.07 16.60 21.04
CA LEU A 61 31.05 15.30 20.36
C LEU A 61 32.13 14.39 20.95
N LYS A 62 31.72 13.20 21.38
CA LYS A 62 32.60 12.13 21.85
C LYS A 62 32.34 10.81 21.16
N LYS A 63 33.26 9.87 21.36
CA LYS A 63 33.06 8.49 20.92
C LYS A 63 32.60 7.66 22.13
N SER A 64 31.57 6.85 21.91
CA SER A 64 31.18 5.80 22.84
C SER A 64 32.29 4.74 22.93
N PRO A 65 32.30 3.89 23.98
CA PRO A 65 33.21 2.76 24.04
C PRO A 65 33.13 1.81 22.86
N ALA A 66 31.97 1.74 22.19
CA ALA A 66 31.75 0.98 20.96
C ALA A 66 32.14 1.71 19.67
N GLY A 67 32.58 2.98 19.76
CA GLY A 67 33.03 3.79 18.63
C GLY A 67 31.94 4.63 17.96
N ALA A 68 30.68 4.56 18.42
CA ALA A 68 29.61 5.40 17.89
C ALA A 68 29.79 6.87 18.30
N ASN A 69 29.28 7.80 17.46
CA ASN A 69 29.22 9.20 17.81
C ASN A 69 28.13 9.42 18.86
N GLN A 70 28.48 10.11 19.93
CA GLN A 70 27.54 10.60 20.93
C GLN A 70 27.96 11.96 21.44
N TRP A 71 27.02 12.76 21.91
CA TRP A 71 27.26 14.07 22.47
C TRP A 71 27.11 14.01 23.98
N GLU A 72 28.03 14.61 24.70
CA GLU A 72 28.00 14.72 26.16
C GLU A 72 27.96 16.18 26.58
N PRO A 73 27.26 16.52 27.70
CA PRO A 73 27.17 17.89 28.13
C PRO A 73 28.50 18.36 28.78
N ILE A 74 28.82 19.63 28.57
CA ILE A 74 29.92 20.29 29.17
C ILE A 74 29.48 20.86 30.55
N ASN A 75 30.22 20.56 31.63
CA ASN A 75 29.98 21.12 32.96
C ASN A 75 28.59 20.90 33.54
N LEU A 76 27.97 19.72 33.29
CA LEU A 76 26.69 19.39 33.87
C LEU A 76 26.78 19.17 35.40
N PRO A 77 25.87 19.79 36.21
CA PRO A 77 25.81 19.55 37.64
C PRO A 77 25.56 18.07 37.98
N GLU A 78 26.21 17.57 39.02
CA GLU A 78 26.20 16.15 39.38
C GLU A 78 24.79 15.59 39.61
N HIS A 79 23.89 16.37 40.22
CA HIS A 79 22.51 15.95 40.48
C HIS A 79 21.66 15.74 39.21
N LYS A 80 22.05 16.31 38.07
CA LYS A 80 21.39 16.13 36.75
C LYS A 80 21.95 14.97 35.97
N LYS A 81 22.94 14.26 36.46
CA LYS A 81 23.52 13.10 35.82
C LYS A 81 22.73 11.83 36.18
N PRO A 82 22.40 10.95 35.21
CA PRO A 82 21.80 9.65 35.52
C PRO A 82 22.68 8.79 36.41
N ARG A 83 22.04 7.98 37.23
CA ARG A 83 22.74 7.01 38.08
C ARG A 83 23.05 5.75 37.29
N ASP A 84 24.18 5.13 37.62
CA ASP A 84 24.48 3.80 37.13
C ASP A 84 23.46 2.79 37.67
N LEU A 85 23.04 1.82 36.82
CA LEU A 85 22.01 0.84 37.17
C LEU A 85 22.51 -0.18 38.20
N GLU A 86 23.80 -0.50 38.20
CA GLU A 86 24.39 -1.51 39.08
C GLU A 86 24.95 -0.88 40.32
N ASN A 87 25.48 0.35 40.23
CA ASN A 87 26.03 1.10 41.34
C ASN A 87 25.43 2.51 41.43
N PRO A 88 24.32 2.71 42.16
CA PRO A 88 23.64 4.00 42.26
C PRO A 88 24.47 5.14 42.85
N LYS A 89 25.66 4.86 43.41
CA LYS A 89 26.61 5.87 43.88
C LYS A 89 27.41 6.50 42.73
N VAL A 90 27.48 5.82 41.59
CA VAL A 90 28.14 6.31 40.37
C VAL A 90 27.13 7.04 39.51
N ARG A 91 27.58 8.14 38.91
CA ARG A 91 26.78 8.90 37.96
C ARG A 91 27.53 9.05 36.63
N HIS A 92 26.81 9.02 35.52
CA HIS A 92 27.34 9.18 34.17
C HIS A 92 26.85 10.48 33.55
N ASN A 93 27.54 11.00 32.56
CA ASN A 93 26.99 12.08 31.77
C ASN A 93 25.77 11.54 30.98
N PRO A 94 24.69 12.32 30.88
CA PRO A 94 23.64 12.00 29.87
C PRO A 94 24.23 12.17 28.48
N ILE A 95 23.61 11.54 27.50
CA ILE A 95 24.07 11.57 26.11
C ILE A 95 22.98 12.14 25.21
N MET A 96 23.41 12.69 24.06
CA MET A 96 22.56 13.00 22.91
C MET A 96 23.15 12.37 21.66
N THR A 97 22.30 12.00 20.73
CA THR A 97 22.70 11.56 19.39
C THR A 97 22.75 12.75 18.43
N ASP A 98 23.27 12.53 17.23
CA ASP A 98 23.21 13.55 16.16
C ASP A 98 21.76 13.96 15.84
N ALA A 99 20.81 13.02 15.93
CA ALA A 99 19.38 13.29 15.74
C ALA A 99 18.82 14.20 16.84
N ASP A 100 19.25 14.01 18.09
CA ASP A 100 18.86 14.89 19.20
C ASP A 100 19.47 16.28 19.03
N MET A 101 20.75 16.35 18.66
CA MET A 101 21.41 17.62 18.42
C MET A 101 20.82 18.39 17.25
N ALA A 102 20.29 17.73 16.24
CA ALA A 102 19.57 18.39 15.16
C ALA A 102 18.36 19.19 15.67
N MET A 103 17.70 18.72 16.75
CA MET A 103 16.58 19.46 17.35
C MET A 103 17.02 20.76 18.06
N LYS A 104 18.30 20.90 18.41
CA LYS A 104 18.90 22.13 18.91
C LYS A 104 19.51 22.98 17.79
N MET A 105 20.18 22.34 16.83
CA MET A 105 21.05 23.02 15.85
C MET A 105 20.30 23.47 14.57
N ASP A 106 19.34 22.68 14.08
CA ASP A 106 18.55 23.06 12.91
C ASP A 106 17.48 24.10 13.31
N PRO A 107 17.44 25.26 12.62
CA PRO A 107 16.49 26.34 12.97
C PRO A 107 15.02 25.93 12.91
N SER A 108 14.65 25.02 12.01
CA SER A 108 13.26 24.55 11.85
C SER A 108 12.85 23.68 13.04
N TYR A 109 13.70 22.73 13.41
CA TYR A 109 13.48 21.86 14.57
C TYR A 109 13.58 22.64 15.88
N ARG A 110 14.59 23.50 16.05
CA ARG A 110 14.79 24.30 17.25
C ARG A 110 13.55 25.13 17.61
N LYS A 111 12.92 25.76 16.63
CA LYS A 111 11.68 26.51 16.83
C LYS A 111 10.56 25.66 17.45
N ILE A 112 10.47 24.38 17.06
CA ILE A 112 9.49 23.43 17.60
C ILE A 112 9.89 22.99 19.00
N THR A 113 11.16 22.65 19.21
CA THR A 113 11.72 22.20 20.49
C THR A 113 11.57 23.27 21.56
N GLU A 114 11.90 24.53 21.26
CA GLU A 114 11.70 25.67 22.17
C GLU A 114 10.23 25.90 22.53
N ARG A 115 9.31 25.68 21.57
CA ARG A 115 7.87 25.76 21.84
C ARG A 115 7.41 24.68 22.80
N PHE A 116 7.91 23.46 22.66
CA PHE A 116 7.63 22.35 23.58
C PHE A 116 8.19 22.62 24.97
N TYR A 117 9.42 23.13 25.05
CA TYR A 117 10.05 23.50 26.32
C TYR A 117 9.26 24.57 27.07
N LYS A 118 8.78 25.60 26.38
CA LYS A 118 7.97 26.68 26.94
C LYS A 118 6.54 26.25 27.28
N ASN A 119 6.04 25.18 26.70
CA ASN A 119 4.66 24.70 26.91
C ASN A 119 4.61 23.17 27.04
N PRO A 120 4.91 22.63 28.23
CA PRO A 120 4.93 21.19 28.48
C PRO A 120 3.61 20.47 28.14
N LYS A 121 2.46 21.06 28.44
CA LYS A 121 1.15 20.46 28.09
C LYS A 121 1.00 20.25 26.59
N TYR A 122 1.52 21.18 25.80
CA TYR A 122 1.51 21.03 24.34
C TYR A 122 2.42 19.89 23.86
N LEU A 123 3.54 19.65 24.56
CA LEU A 123 4.38 18.48 24.30
C LEU A 123 3.61 17.19 24.61
N ASP A 124 2.92 17.11 25.76
CA ASP A 124 2.15 15.92 26.13
C ASP A 124 1.10 15.57 25.06
N GLU A 125 0.35 16.57 24.61
CA GLU A 125 -0.67 16.39 23.57
C GLU A 125 -0.04 15.98 22.22
N ALA A 126 1.04 16.64 21.81
CA ALA A 126 1.72 16.36 20.56
C ALA A 126 2.37 14.98 20.56
N PHE A 127 3.02 14.62 21.68
CA PHE A 127 3.61 13.29 21.84
C PHE A 127 2.55 12.20 21.83
N GLY A 128 1.46 12.38 22.60
CA GLY A 128 0.36 11.42 22.62
C GLY A 128 -0.23 11.16 21.22
N LYS A 129 -0.43 12.23 20.43
CA LYS A 129 -0.89 12.12 19.04
C LYS A 129 0.13 11.46 18.12
N ALA A 130 1.42 11.76 18.29
CA ALA A 130 2.49 11.15 17.51
C ALA A 130 2.65 9.66 17.83
N TRP A 131 2.62 9.31 19.12
CA TRP A 131 2.63 7.92 19.58
C TRP A 131 1.44 7.12 19.07
N PHE A 132 0.25 7.69 19.18
CA PHE A 132 -0.96 7.09 18.62
C PHE A 132 -0.84 6.85 17.11
N LYS A 133 -0.32 7.83 16.35
CA LYS A 133 -0.08 7.67 14.92
C LYS A 133 0.93 6.55 14.65
N LEU A 134 2.05 6.53 15.37
CA LEU A 134 3.10 5.51 15.19
C LEU A 134 2.56 4.09 15.38
N THR A 135 1.78 3.88 16.46
CA THR A 135 1.30 2.55 16.85
C THR A 135 0.03 2.10 16.13
N HIS A 136 -0.66 2.98 15.40
CA HIS A 136 -1.96 2.68 14.76
C HIS A 136 -1.98 2.94 13.24
N ARG A 137 -0.86 3.37 12.65
CA ARG A 137 -0.77 3.74 11.25
C ARG A 137 -1.15 2.60 10.30
N ASP A 138 -0.90 1.37 10.70
CA ASP A 138 -1.14 0.14 9.95
C ASP A 138 -2.49 -0.54 10.26
N LEU A 139 -3.32 0.04 11.12
CA LEU A 139 -4.64 -0.48 11.48
C LEU A 139 -5.75 -0.05 10.51
N GLY A 140 -5.46 0.90 9.63
CA GLY A 140 -6.44 1.48 8.69
C GLY A 140 -7.38 2.47 9.35
N SER A 141 -8.62 2.56 8.85
CA SER A 141 -9.62 3.49 9.38
C SER A 141 -10.05 3.13 10.79
N ARG A 142 -10.55 4.12 11.52
CA ARG A 142 -11.06 3.96 12.90
C ARG A 142 -12.12 2.84 13.04
N ALA A 143 -12.85 2.53 11.99
CA ALA A 143 -13.82 1.42 11.99
C ALA A 143 -13.21 0.03 12.26
N ASN A 144 -11.88 -0.10 12.13
CA ASN A 144 -11.15 -1.35 12.42
C ASN A 144 -10.69 -1.44 13.88
N TYR A 145 -10.83 -0.39 14.69
CA TYR A 145 -10.35 -0.37 16.07
C TYR A 145 -11.35 -1.00 17.01
N ILE A 146 -10.86 -1.72 18.01
CA ILE A 146 -11.68 -2.47 18.97
C ILE A 146 -11.32 -2.05 20.39
N GLY A 147 -12.32 -1.96 21.25
CA GLY A 147 -12.16 -1.76 22.68
C GLY A 147 -12.59 -0.37 23.18
N PRO A 148 -12.58 -0.18 24.52
CA PRO A 148 -13.12 1.03 25.16
C PRO A 148 -12.22 2.27 25.01
N TRP A 149 -10.96 2.08 24.65
CA TRP A 149 -9.95 3.15 24.58
C TRP A 149 -9.83 3.78 23.19
N VAL A 150 -10.70 3.40 22.25
CA VAL A 150 -10.69 3.98 20.90
C VAL A 150 -10.96 5.48 20.98
N PRO A 151 -10.03 6.35 20.55
CA PRO A 151 -10.24 7.79 20.58
C PRO A 151 -11.47 8.20 19.78
N LYS A 152 -12.22 9.18 20.29
CA LYS A 152 -13.40 9.73 19.59
C LYS A 152 -12.98 10.60 18.40
N GLU A 153 -11.85 11.30 18.52
CA GLU A 153 -11.28 12.14 17.46
C GLU A 153 -10.83 11.26 16.30
N GLU A 154 -11.22 11.64 15.09
CA GLU A 154 -10.76 11.00 13.85
C GLU A 154 -9.74 11.90 13.17
N LEU A 155 -8.51 11.40 13.02
CA LEU A 155 -7.40 12.17 12.50
C LEU A 155 -7.24 11.94 11.00
N ILE A 156 -6.76 12.96 10.27
CA ILE A 156 -6.67 12.93 8.80
C ILE A 156 -5.82 11.76 8.27
N TRP A 157 -4.78 11.36 9.00
CA TRP A 157 -3.90 10.25 8.63
C TRP A 157 -4.57 8.86 8.75
N GLN A 158 -5.73 8.78 9.40
CA GLN A 158 -6.53 7.55 9.48
C GLN A 158 -7.37 7.33 8.21
N ASP A 159 -7.24 8.19 7.23
CA ASP A 159 -7.97 8.16 5.97
C ASP A 159 -9.50 8.08 6.18
N PRO A 160 -10.10 9.05 6.90
CA PRO A 160 -11.47 8.96 7.35
C PRO A 160 -12.48 8.83 6.21
N VAL A 161 -13.42 7.90 6.38
CA VAL A 161 -14.52 7.67 5.45
C VAL A 161 -15.84 7.79 6.21
N PRO A 162 -16.75 8.68 5.81
CA PRO A 162 -18.05 8.79 6.43
C PRO A 162 -18.84 7.49 6.34
N THR A 163 -19.45 7.07 7.45
CA THR A 163 -20.30 5.89 7.46
C THR A 163 -21.51 6.09 6.56
N ASN A 164 -21.72 5.14 5.64
CA ASN A 164 -22.90 5.15 4.77
C ASN A 164 -23.94 4.16 5.26
N LYS A 165 -25.08 4.67 5.73
CA LYS A 165 -26.25 3.87 6.11
C LYS A 165 -27.36 3.91 5.06
N LYS A 166 -27.15 4.58 3.92
CA LYS A 166 -28.16 4.72 2.87
C LYS A 166 -28.34 3.40 2.12
N LYS A 167 -29.57 2.95 2.04
CA LYS A 167 -29.95 1.83 1.19
C LYS A 167 -30.42 2.37 -0.17
N PHE A 168 -30.05 1.73 -1.24
CA PHE A 168 -30.51 2.05 -2.59
C PHE A 168 -30.90 0.78 -3.35
N ASN A 169 -31.69 0.93 -4.40
CA ASN A 169 -32.08 -0.20 -5.24
C ASN A 169 -30.97 -0.52 -6.24
N VAL A 170 -30.22 -1.58 -5.98
CA VAL A 170 -29.07 -2.02 -6.78
C VAL A 170 -29.45 -2.32 -8.23
N GLU A 171 -30.57 -3.03 -8.46
CA GLU A 171 -31.00 -3.40 -9.81
C GLU A 171 -31.43 -2.18 -10.64
N SER A 172 -32.09 -1.21 -10.02
CA SER A 172 -32.38 0.07 -10.68
C SER A 172 -31.11 0.84 -11.03
N ALA A 173 -30.12 0.86 -10.12
CA ALA A 173 -28.83 1.50 -10.37
C ALA A 173 -28.05 0.80 -11.51
N LYS A 174 -28.04 -0.54 -11.58
CA LYS A 174 -27.46 -1.30 -12.69
C LYS A 174 -28.08 -0.89 -14.04
N LYS A 175 -29.40 -0.77 -14.09
CA LYS A 175 -30.11 -0.30 -15.30
C LYS A 175 -29.70 1.12 -15.68
N LEU A 176 -29.53 2.02 -14.71
CA LEU A 176 -29.05 3.38 -14.97
C LEU A 176 -27.60 3.39 -15.50
N ILE A 177 -26.70 2.58 -14.93
CA ILE A 177 -25.32 2.44 -15.39
C ILE A 177 -25.29 1.93 -16.85
N ALA A 178 -26.06 0.88 -17.15
CA ALA A 178 -26.13 0.32 -18.51
C ALA A 178 -26.58 1.35 -19.56
N LYS A 179 -27.39 2.35 -19.17
CA LYS A 179 -27.85 3.44 -20.05
C LYS A 179 -26.80 4.52 -20.29
N THR A 180 -25.67 4.55 -19.56
CA THR A 180 -24.65 5.60 -19.69
C THR A 180 -23.84 5.52 -20.98
N LYS A 181 -23.90 4.40 -21.71
CA LYS A 181 -23.09 4.12 -22.90
C LYS A 181 -21.58 4.14 -22.67
N ILE A 182 -21.13 4.05 -21.40
CA ILE A 182 -19.72 3.82 -21.07
C ILE A 182 -19.39 2.37 -21.40
N SER A 183 -18.22 2.14 -22.00
CA SER A 183 -17.79 0.78 -22.37
C SER A 183 -17.59 -0.11 -21.14
N SER A 184 -17.82 -1.42 -21.30
CA SER A 184 -17.57 -2.39 -20.20
C SER A 184 -16.12 -2.32 -19.72
N SER A 185 -15.15 -2.17 -20.63
CA SER A 185 -13.73 -2.04 -20.29
C SER A 185 -13.42 -0.78 -19.45
N ASP A 186 -14.04 0.37 -19.79
CA ASP A 186 -13.87 1.60 -19.01
C ASP A 186 -14.50 1.51 -17.62
N LEU A 187 -15.67 0.88 -17.51
CA LEU A 187 -16.32 0.63 -16.22
C LEU A 187 -15.46 -0.27 -15.33
N ILE A 188 -14.96 -1.39 -15.88
CA ILE A 188 -14.09 -2.35 -15.20
C ILE A 188 -12.77 -1.67 -14.79
N ALA A 189 -12.11 -0.96 -15.72
CA ALA A 189 -10.86 -0.27 -15.45
C ALA A 189 -11.02 0.79 -14.35
N THR A 190 -12.14 1.53 -14.30
CA THR A 190 -12.38 2.55 -13.28
C THR A 190 -12.61 1.94 -11.90
N ALA A 191 -13.36 0.85 -11.81
CA ALA A 191 -13.54 0.13 -10.55
C ALA A 191 -12.22 -0.48 -10.06
N TRP A 192 -11.43 -1.07 -10.97
CA TRP A 192 -10.10 -1.57 -10.68
C TRP A 192 -9.17 -0.48 -10.18
N ASP A 193 -9.07 0.65 -10.88
CA ASP A 193 -8.24 1.79 -10.49
C ASP A 193 -8.60 2.36 -9.11
N SER A 194 -9.88 2.30 -8.75
CA SER A 194 -10.36 2.69 -7.42
C SER A 194 -9.91 1.71 -6.33
N ALA A 195 -10.00 0.39 -6.60
CA ALA A 195 -9.77 -0.65 -5.60
C ALA A 195 -8.29 -1.06 -5.47
N ARG A 196 -7.51 -1.04 -6.57
CA ARG A 196 -6.13 -1.56 -6.65
C ARG A 196 -5.13 -0.88 -5.74
N THR A 197 -5.47 0.31 -5.20
CA THR A 197 -4.61 1.05 -4.27
C THR A 197 -4.60 0.46 -2.87
N TYR A 198 -5.52 -0.45 -2.54
CA TYR A 198 -5.58 -1.08 -1.24
C TYR A 198 -4.31 -1.88 -0.92
N ARG A 199 -3.81 -1.67 0.29
CA ARG A 199 -2.67 -2.41 0.85
C ARG A 199 -3.10 -3.10 2.14
N ARG A 200 -3.03 -4.42 2.17
CA ARG A 200 -3.43 -5.20 3.35
C ARG A 200 -2.50 -4.98 4.56
N THR A 201 -1.28 -4.53 4.32
CA THR A 201 -0.24 -4.34 5.34
C THR A 201 -0.54 -3.17 6.28
N ASP A 202 -1.07 -2.06 5.74
CA ASP A 202 -1.44 -0.86 6.49
C ASP A 202 -2.91 -0.47 6.30
N LYS A 203 -3.67 -1.28 5.57
CA LYS A 203 -5.11 -1.10 5.26
C LYS A 203 -5.45 0.27 4.69
N ARG A 204 -4.51 0.87 3.98
CA ARG A 204 -4.69 2.13 3.27
C ARG A 204 -5.09 1.93 1.81
N GLY A 205 -5.65 2.94 1.22
CA GLY A 205 -6.16 2.90 -0.16
C GLY A 205 -7.51 2.21 -0.26
N GLY A 206 -7.83 1.75 -1.47
CA GLY A 206 -9.07 1.06 -1.75
C GLY A 206 -10.19 1.94 -2.31
N ALA A 207 -11.33 1.33 -2.56
CA ALA A 207 -12.47 1.94 -3.22
C ALA A 207 -13.35 2.77 -2.26
N ASN A 208 -13.32 2.45 -0.96
CA ASN A 208 -14.11 3.14 0.05
C ASN A 208 -13.63 4.59 0.19
N GLY A 209 -14.56 5.53 0.19
CA GLY A 209 -14.26 6.96 0.16
C GLY A 209 -14.25 7.57 -1.24
N ALA A 210 -14.27 6.77 -2.30
CA ALA A 210 -14.21 7.23 -3.69
C ALA A 210 -13.09 8.25 -3.95
N ARG A 211 -11.93 8.10 -3.31
CA ARG A 211 -10.82 9.07 -3.42
C ARG A 211 -10.22 9.16 -4.81
N ILE A 212 -10.53 8.19 -5.68
CA ILE A 212 -10.15 8.26 -7.10
C ILE A 212 -10.66 9.52 -7.81
N ARG A 213 -11.75 10.15 -7.32
CA ARG A 213 -12.27 11.43 -7.84
C ARG A 213 -11.60 12.67 -7.24
N LEU A 214 -10.78 12.50 -6.21
CA LEU A 214 -10.13 13.56 -5.43
C LEU A 214 -8.64 13.65 -5.74
N ALA A 215 -8.02 14.79 -5.46
CA ALA A 215 -6.57 14.89 -5.49
C ALA A 215 -5.94 14.06 -4.35
N PRO A 216 -4.80 13.37 -4.60
CA PRO A 216 -4.02 13.37 -5.84
C PRO A 216 -4.46 12.32 -6.87
N GLN A 217 -5.32 11.34 -6.50
CA GLN A 217 -5.62 10.14 -7.29
C GLN A 217 -6.24 10.45 -8.67
N ASN A 218 -7.06 11.49 -8.77
CA ASN A 218 -7.71 11.88 -10.03
C ASN A 218 -6.71 12.39 -11.10
N LYS A 219 -5.46 12.67 -10.70
CA LYS A 219 -4.38 13.14 -11.59
C LYS A 219 -3.32 12.09 -11.85
N TRP A 220 -3.37 10.94 -11.19
CA TRP A 220 -2.39 9.88 -11.40
C TRP A 220 -2.45 9.36 -12.83
N GLU A 221 -1.30 9.28 -13.47
CA GLU A 221 -1.19 8.83 -14.87
C GLU A 221 -1.83 7.47 -15.10
N GLY A 222 -1.55 6.49 -14.21
CA GLY A 222 -2.10 5.14 -14.30
C GLY A 222 -3.62 5.05 -14.24
N ASN A 223 -4.30 6.11 -13.79
CA ASN A 223 -5.77 6.21 -13.78
C ASN A 223 -6.32 6.80 -15.09
N GLU A 224 -5.46 7.24 -16.01
CA GLU A 224 -5.85 7.86 -17.29
C GLU A 224 -6.86 9.02 -17.08
N PRO A 225 -6.41 10.18 -16.58
CA PRO A 225 -7.29 11.26 -16.11
C PRO A 225 -8.42 11.67 -17.07
N LYS A 226 -8.16 11.65 -18.38
CA LYS A 226 -9.19 11.99 -19.39
C LYS A 226 -10.31 10.95 -19.44
N ARG A 227 -9.94 9.65 -19.47
CA ARG A 227 -10.87 8.52 -19.41
C ARG A 227 -11.64 8.54 -18.09
N LEU A 228 -10.91 8.66 -16.98
CA LEU A 228 -11.47 8.67 -15.62
C LEU A 228 -12.52 9.79 -15.47
N SER A 229 -12.20 11.02 -15.86
CA SER A 229 -13.13 12.17 -15.78
C SER A 229 -14.44 11.92 -16.54
N LYS A 230 -14.35 11.35 -17.76
CA LYS A 230 -15.55 11.00 -18.55
C LYS A 230 -16.41 9.98 -17.82
N VAL A 231 -15.81 8.93 -17.27
CA VAL A 231 -16.53 7.86 -16.56
C VAL A 231 -17.14 8.38 -15.27
N LEU A 232 -16.37 9.10 -14.47
CA LEU A 232 -16.85 9.68 -13.19
C LEU A 232 -18.03 10.62 -13.40
N LYS A 233 -17.99 11.50 -14.39
CA LYS A 233 -19.12 12.40 -14.71
C LYS A 233 -20.41 11.62 -14.97
N ALA A 234 -20.34 10.51 -15.71
CA ALA A 234 -21.50 9.66 -15.96
C ALA A 234 -21.99 8.95 -14.70
N LEU A 235 -21.07 8.37 -13.92
CA LEU A 235 -21.40 7.64 -12.69
C LEU A 235 -21.91 8.55 -11.57
N GLU A 236 -21.45 9.78 -11.45
CA GLU A 236 -21.98 10.79 -10.53
C GLU A 236 -23.44 11.13 -10.85
N GLY A 237 -23.78 11.21 -12.14
CA GLY A 237 -25.17 11.35 -12.58
C GLY A 237 -26.06 10.18 -12.17
N VAL A 238 -25.52 8.95 -12.22
CA VAL A 238 -26.20 7.75 -11.71
C VAL A 238 -26.34 7.78 -10.20
N ALA A 239 -25.27 8.11 -9.47
CA ALA A 239 -25.27 8.17 -8.01
C ALA A 239 -26.36 9.11 -7.48
N LYS A 240 -26.49 10.30 -8.07
CA LYS A 240 -27.57 11.26 -7.74
C LYS A 240 -28.97 10.66 -7.96
N LYS A 241 -29.22 10.04 -9.13
CA LYS A 241 -30.52 9.43 -9.46
C LYS A 241 -30.85 8.23 -8.58
N ALA A 242 -29.85 7.40 -8.27
CA ALA A 242 -30.01 6.21 -7.44
C ALA A 242 -30.04 6.55 -5.93
N LYS A 243 -29.72 7.80 -5.52
CA LYS A 243 -29.52 8.23 -4.13
C LYS A 243 -28.47 7.38 -3.40
N ALA A 244 -27.43 6.94 -4.13
CA ALA A 244 -26.33 6.11 -3.66
C ALA A 244 -25.04 6.94 -3.53
N THR A 245 -24.04 6.41 -2.83
CA THR A 245 -22.70 6.99 -2.81
C THR A 245 -22.01 6.77 -4.16
N ILE A 246 -21.12 7.68 -4.54
CA ILE A 246 -20.34 7.51 -5.76
C ILE A 246 -19.35 6.35 -5.62
N ALA A 247 -18.85 6.06 -4.41
CA ALA A 247 -18.00 4.91 -4.14
C ALA A 247 -18.69 3.58 -4.49
N ASP A 248 -19.94 3.39 -4.05
CA ASP A 248 -20.71 2.21 -4.39
C ASP A 248 -21.04 2.15 -5.90
N ILE A 249 -21.35 3.28 -6.53
CA ILE A 249 -21.68 3.31 -7.95
C ILE A 249 -20.45 3.05 -8.83
N ILE A 250 -19.24 3.44 -8.44
CA ILE A 250 -18.01 3.08 -9.16
C ILE A 250 -17.82 1.56 -9.17
N ILE A 251 -17.94 0.91 -8.02
CA ILE A 251 -17.79 -0.55 -7.91
C ILE A 251 -18.93 -1.29 -8.62
N LEU A 252 -20.16 -0.79 -8.47
CA LEU A 252 -21.30 -1.34 -9.20
C LEU A 252 -21.14 -1.17 -10.72
N GLY A 253 -20.48 -0.10 -11.17
CA GLY A 253 -20.09 0.10 -12.56
C GLY A 253 -19.19 -1.04 -13.07
N GLY A 254 -18.15 -1.38 -12.30
CA GLY A 254 -17.30 -2.53 -12.60
C GLY A 254 -18.08 -3.85 -12.63
N THR A 255 -19.01 -4.06 -11.69
CA THR A 255 -19.93 -5.21 -11.66
C THR A 255 -20.76 -5.29 -12.94
N VAL A 256 -21.37 -4.20 -13.36
CA VAL A 256 -22.17 -4.14 -14.61
C VAL A 256 -21.31 -4.44 -15.84
N GLY A 257 -20.13 -3.83 -15.93
CA GLY A 257 -19.19 -4.08 -17.03
C GLY A 257 -18.78 -5.56 -17.09
N LEU A 258 -18.51 -6.17 -15.94
CA LEU A 258 -18.13 -7.58 -15.86
C LEU A 258 -19.30 -8.51 -16.21
N GLU A 259 -20.52 -8.24 -15.73
CA GLU A 259 -21.72 -9.01 -16.10
C GLU A 259 -21.99 -8.95 -17.61
N GLN A 260 -21.76 -7.81 -18.25
CA GLN A 260 -21.86 -7.67 -19.72
C GLN A 260 -20.80 -8.52 -20.44
N ALA A 261 -19.56 -8.53 -19.94
CA ALA A 261 -18.47 -9.33 -20.50
C ALA A 261 -18.70 -10.84 -20.34
N ILE A 262 -19.23 -11.27 -19.18
CA ILE A 262 -19.62 -12.65 -18.90
C ILE A 262 -20.73 -13.11 -19.86
N LYS A 263 -21.75 -12.28 -20.03
CA LYS A 263 -22.84 -12.56 -20.97
C LYS A 263 -22.31 -12.66 -22.40
N LYS A 264 -21.39 -11.77 -22.82
CA LYS A 264 -20.75 -11.81 -24.14
C LYS A 264 -19.93 -13.08 -24.37
N ALA A 265 -19.37 -13.65 -23.29
CA ALA A 265 -18.67 -14.94 -23.33
C ALA A 265 -19.61 -16.16 -23.33
N GLY A 266 -20.92 -15.97 -23.19
CA GLY A 266 -21.93 -17.04 -23.16
C GLY A 266 -22.16 -17.68 -21.78
N SER A 267 -21.49 -17.17 -20.71
CA SER A 267 -21.69 -17.64 -19.35
C SER A 267 -22.88 -16.94 -18.65
N LYS A 268 -23.42 -17.61 -17.62
CA LYS A 268 -24.53 -17.13 -16.79
C LYS A 268 -24.08 -16.75 -15.36
N ALA A 269 -22.77 -16.71 -15.12
CA ALA A 269 -22.23 -16.37 -13.81
C ALA A 269 -22.69 -14.97 -13.37
N LYS A 270 -23.06 -14.84 -12.11
CA LYS A 270 -23.44 -13.55 -11.49
C LYS A 270 -22.25 -12.96 -10.75
N VAL A 271 -22.15 -11.64 -10.74
CA VAL A 271 -21.11 -10.92 -10.02
C VAL A 271 -21.68 -10.36 -8.73
N PRO A 272 -21.24 -10.85 -7.55
CA PRO A 272 -21.68 -10.31 -6.27
C PRO A 272 -21.32 -8.84 -6.12
N PHE A 273 -22.21 -8.09 -5.47
CA PHE A 273 -21.97 -6.70 -5.12
C PHE A 273 -22.37 -6.45 -3.66
N THR A 274 -21.47 -5.85 -2.90
CA THR A 274 -21.71 -5.46 -1.50
C THR A 274 -21.75 -3.94 -1.42
N PRO A 275 -22.90 -3.32 -1.09
CA PRO A 275 -23.02 -1.89 -0.85
C PRO A 275 -22.48 -1.49 0.52
N GLY A 276 -22.36 -0.18 0.78
CA GLY A 276 -22.06 0.37 2.10
C GLY A 276 -20.83 1.26 2.15
N ARG A 277 -20.19 1.53 1.00
CA ARG A 277 -19.07 2.48 0.91
C ARG A 277 -19.53 3.91 1.12
N GLY A 278 -18.76 4.69 1.88
CA GLY A 278 -18.96 6.13 2.04
C GLY A 278 -18.19 6.94 1.02
N ASP A 279 -18.49 8.23 0.95
CA ASP A 279 -17.77 9.19 0.09
C ASP A 279 -16.98 10.16 0.96
N SER A 280 -15.66 10.12 0.85
CA SER A 280 -14.78 11.10 1.50
C SER A 280 -14.76 12.43 0.75
N THR A 281 -14.35 13.48 1.46
CA THR A 281 -14.14 14.82 0.91
C THR A 281 -12.64 15.08 0.69
N GLN A 282 -12.32 16.16 -0.02
CA GLN A 282 -10.93 16.59 -0.17
C GLN A 282 -10.31 16.97 1.19
N ALA A 283 -11.07 17.58 2.10
CA ALA A 283 -10.62 17.93 3.45
C ALA A 283 -10.32 16.68 4.32
N GLN A 284 -10.93 15.54 4.02
CA GLN A 284 -10.66 14.25 4.66
C GLN A 284 -9.56 13.43 3.98
N THR A 285 -8.85 14.03 3.02
CA THR A 285 -7.80 13.35 2.24
C THR A 285 -6.45 14.01 2.52
N ASP A 286 -5.57 13.29 3.17
CA ASP A 286 -4.17 13.71 3.38
C ASP A 286 -3.38 13.56 2.08
N VAL A 287 -3.42 14.62 1.25
CA VAL A 287 -2.88 14.61 -0.11
C VAL A 287 -1.41 14.20 -0.15
N SER A 288 -0.61 14.71 0.79
CA SER A 288 0.83 14.41 0.83
C SER A 288 1.11 12.94 1.16
N SER A 289 0.36 12.38 2.10
CA SER A 289 0.54 10.98 2.50
C SER A 289 -0.06 9.99 1.49
N PHE A 290 -0.97 10.42 0.62
CA PHE A 290 -1.51 9.59 -0.47
C PHE A 290 -0.53 9.38 -1.63
N ALA A 291 0.51 10.21 -1.76
CA ALA A 291 1.50 10.06 -2.83
C ALA A 291 2.16 8.66 -2.84
N VAL A 292 2.39 8.06 -1.67
CA VAL A 292 2.97 6.72 -1.54
C VAL A 292 2.03 5.59 -1.99
N LEU A 293 0.75 5.88 -2.24
CA LEU A 293 -0.23 4.93 -2.74
C LEU A 293 -0.32 4.93 -4.28
N GLU A 294 0.32 5.90 -4.96
CA GLU A 294 0.32 5.94 -6.41
C GLU A 294 0.93 4.67 -6.99
N PRO A 295 0.20 3.91 -7.80
CA PRO A 295 0.76 2.76 -8.46
C PRO A 295 1.81 3.19 -9.48
N ILE A 296 3.08 2.89 -9.23
CA ILE A 296 4.17 3.10 -10.18
C ILE A 296 4.18 2.07 -11.30
N HIS A 297 3.49 0.96 -11.07
CA HIS A 297 3.33 -0.16 -11.96
C HIS A 297 2.00 -0.87 -11.66
N ASP A 298 1.33 -1.35 -12.71
CA ASP A 298 0.15 -2.21 -12.61
C ASP A 298 0.15 -3.23 -13.74
N ALA A 299 0.67 -4.41 -13.47
CA ALA A 299 0.72 -5.51 -14.43
C ALA A 299 -0.66 -5.94 -14.92
N PHE A 300 -1.69 -5.82 -14.08
CA PHE A 300 -3.07 -6.19 -14.42
C PHE A 300 -3.64 -5.34 -15.56
N ARG A 301 -3.13 -4.10 -15.72
CA ARG A 301 -3.47 -3.20 -16.82
C ARG A 301 -2.30 -2.86 -17.74
N ASN A 302 -1.20 -3.60 -17.68
CA ASN A 302 0.03 -3.32 -18.46
C ASN A 302 0.55 -1.89 -18.32
N TYR A 303 0.43 -1.30 -17.12
CA TYR A 303 0.92 0.05 -16.84
C TYR A 303 2.31 0.01 -16.19
N VAL A 304 3.21 0.80 -16.72
CA VAL A 304 4.53 1.07 -16.15
C VAL A 304 4.80 2.57 -16.27
N LYS A 305 5.01 3.26 -15.15
CA LYS A 305 5.20 4.71 -15.13
C LYS A 305 6.53 5.14 -15.76
N LYS A 306 7.58 4.36 -15.53
CA LYS A 306 8.93 4.55 -16.10
C LYS A 306 9.73 3.26 -15.98
N ASP A 307 10.85 3.18 -16.66
CA ASP A 307 11.81 2.09 -16.44
C ASP A 307 12.36 2.13 -15.02
N TYR A 308 12.26 1.00 -14.33
CA TYR A 308 12.82 0.76 -13.02
C TYR A 308 13.94 -0.27 -13.12
N MET A 309 14.84 -0.33 -12.14
CA MET A 309 15.84 -1.41 -12.02
C MET A 309 15.17 -2.76 -11.73
N VAL A 310 14.07 -2.73 -10.98
CA VAL A 310 13.23 -3.89 -10.66
C VAL A 310 12.36 -4.24 -11.88
N THR A 311 12.25 -5.52 -12.18
CA THR A 311 11.52 -5.99 -13.37
C THR A 311 9.99 -5.83 -13.21
N PRO A 312 9.23 -5.71 -14.32
CA PRO A 312 7.77 -5.62 -14.25
C PRO A 312 7.08 -6.79 -13.54
N GLU A 313 7.61 -8.00 -13.68
CA GLU A 313 7.09 -9.20 -13.00
C GLU A 313 7.35 -9.18 -11.48
N GLU A 314 8.48 -8.65 -11.03
CA GLU A 314 8.76 -8.46 -9.59
C GLU A 314 7.85 -7.40 -8.99
N LEU A 315 7.64 -6.27 -9.68
CA LEU A 315 6.68 -5.24 -9.29
C LEU A 315 5.23 -5.78 -9.27
N MET A 316 4.90 -6.72 -10.16
CA MET A 316 3.61 -7.43 -10.13
C MET A 316 3.45 -8.26 -8.86
N LEU A 317 4.48 -8.99 -8.45
CA LEU A 317 4.46 -9.80 -7.22
C LEU A 317 4.29 -8.91 -5.99
N ASP A 318 5.00 -7.79 -5.91
CA ASP A 318 4.84 -6.81 -4.84
C ASP A 318 3.39 -6.31 -4.76
N ARG A 319 2.82 -5.88 -5.88
CA ARG A 319 1.42 -5.41 -5.94
C ARG A 319 0.44 -6.51 -5.55
N ALA A 320 0.60 -7.73 -6.06
CA ALA A 320 -0.24 -8.87 -5.72
C ALA A 320 -0.17 -9.19 -4.21
N SER A 321 1.01 -9.13 -3.62
CA SER A 321 1.23 -9.32 -2.19
C SER A 321 0.54 -8.24 -1.36
N LEU A 322 0.70 -6.97 -1.72
CA LEU A 322 0.02 -5.84 -1.05
C LEU A 322 -1.51 -5.98 -1.09
N MET A 323 -2.06 -6.47 -2.20
CA MET A 323 -3.50 -6.75 -2.33
C MET A 323 -3.94 -8.06 -1.68
N GLY A 324 -3.02 -8.87 -1.17
CA GLY A 324 -3.30 -10.17 -0.55
C GLY A 324 -3.73 -11.26 -1.53
N LEU A 325 -3.22 -11.21 -2.76
CA LEU A 325 -3.53 -12.18 -3.82
C LEU A 325 -2.58 -13.39 -3.76
N SER A 326 -3.12 -14.58 -3.92
CA SER A 326 -2.36 -15.80 -4.18
C SER A 326 -1.88 -15.86 -5.63
N ALA A 327 -0.92 -16.76 -5.92
CA ALA A 327 -0.43 -17.00 -7.29
C ALA A 327 -1.57 -17.38 -8.26
N LYS A 328 -2.52 -18.23 -7.81
CA LYS A 328 -3.72 -18.59 -8.58
C LYS A 328 -4.59 -17.36 -8.87
N GLU A 329 -4.89 -16.55 -7.86
CA GLU A 329 -5.72 -15.35 -8.00
C GLU A 329 -5.06 -14.31 -8.92
N MET A 330 -3.75 -14.11 -8.79
CA MET A 330 -2.97 -13.23 -9.66
C MET A 330 -3.01 -13.70 -11.11
N THR A 331 -2.81 -15.01 -11.37
CA THR A 331 -2.88 -15.60 -12.70
C THR A 331 -4.27 -15.39 -13.33
N CYS A 332 -5.31 -15.68 -12.57
CA CYS A 332 -6.70 -15.53 -13.02
C CYS A 332 -7.01 -14.08 -13.40
N LEU A 333 -6.62 -13.10 -12.55
CA LEU A 333 -6.86 -11.68 -12.82
C LEU A 333 -6.09 -11.19 -14.05
N ILE A 334 -4.83 -11.55 -14.23
CA ILE A 334 -4.05 -11.14 -15.41
C ILE A 334 -4.75 -11.62 -16.68
N GLY A 335 -5.06 -12.90 -16.79
CA GLY A 335 -5.71 -13.44 -18.00
C GLY A 335 -7.05 -12.77 -18.30
N GLY A 336 -7.88 -12.57 -17.28
CA GLY A 336 -9.18 -11.93 -17.45
C GLY A 336 -9.07 -10.45 -17.81
N MET A 337 -8.23 -9.68 -17.14
CA MET A 337 -8.04 -8.26 -17.44
C MET A 337 -7.52 -8.04 -18.88
N ARG A 338 -6.70 -8.96 -19.40
CA ARG A 338 -6.24 -8.94 -20.81
C ARG A 338 -7.39 -9.10 -21.79
N VAL A 339 -8.18 -10.17 -21.67
CA VAL A 339 -9.28 -10.42 -22.61
C VAL A 339 -10.41 -9.39 -22.50
N LEU A 340 -10.56 -8.75 -21.33
CA LEU A 340 -11.49 -7.65 -21.11
C LEU A 340 -11.05 -6.35 -21.79
N GLY A 341 -9.80 -6.26 -22.28
CA GLY A 341 -9.28 -5.09 -22.97
C GLY A 341 -9.11 -3.86 -22.07
N THR A 342 -8.69 -4.08 -20.82
CA THR A 342 -8.55 -3.02 -19.81
C THR A 342 -7.13 -2.44 -19.73
N ASN A 343 -6.24 -2.79 -20.66
CA ASN A 343 -4.87 -2.31 -20.67
C ASN A 343 -4.80 -0.78 -20.71
N PHE A 344 -3.82 -0.24 -19.99
CA PHE A 344 -3.48 1.19 -20.01
C PHE A 344 -3.18 1.67 -21.43
N GLY A 345 -3.71 2.84 -21.78
CA GLY A 345 -3.52 3.43 -23.12
C GLY A 345 -4.09 2.58 -24.26
N GLY A 346 -4.92 1.58 -23.97
CA GLY A 346 -5.50 0.69 -24.99
C GLY A 346 -4.49 -0.22 -25.69
N THR A 347 -3.32 -0.46 -25.09
CA THR A 347 -2.28 -1.35 -25.65
C THR A 347 -2.79 -2.77 -25.85
N LYS A 348 -2.23 -3.49 -26.84
CA LYS A 348 -2.66 -4.83 -27.19
C LYS A 348 -1.78 -5.94 -26.63
N HIS A 349 -0.75 -5.60 -25.88
CA HIS A 349 0.14 -6.60 -25.28
C HIS A 349 -0.62 -7.53 -24.33
N GLY A 350 -0.53 -8.83 -24.59
CA GLY A 350 -1.21 -9.86 -23.80
C GLY A 350 -2.71 -10.03 -24.12
N VAL A 351 -3.27 -9.25 -25.03
CA VAL A 351 -4.68 -9.40 -25.46
C VAL A 351 -4.80 -10.56 -26.42
N PHE A 352 -4.69 -11.78 -25.88
CA PHE A 352 -4.70 -13.02 -26.65
C PHE A 352 -6.12 -13.53 -26.90
N THR A 353 -6.91 -12.76 -27.62
CA THR A 353 -8.28 -13.12 -28.02
C THR A 353 -8.73 -12.32 -29.23
N ASP A 354 -9.57 -12.92 -30.05
CA ASP A 354 -10.30 -12.23 -31.13
C ASP A 354 -11.65 -11.66 -30.64
N LYS A 355 -12.04 -11.95 -29.37
CA LYS A 355 -13.32 -11.54 -28.75
C LYS A 355 -13.09 -10.54 -27.59
N VAL A 356 -12.36 -9.47 -27.84
CA VAL A 356 -12.04 -8.47 -26.80
C VAL A 356 -13.30 -7.95 -26.12
N GLY A 357 -13.26 -7.87 -24.79
CA GLY A 357 -14.38 -7.47 -23.94
C GLY A 357 -15.36 -8.60 -23.63
N ALA A 358 -15.03 -9.86 -23.96
CA ALA A 358 -15.71 -11.05 -23.45
C ALA A 358 -14.80 -11.75 -22.44
N LEU A 359 -15.34 -12.16 -21.29
CA LEU A 359 -14.56 -12.86 -20.26
C LEU A 359 -14.40 -14.33 -20.61
N THR A 360 -13.49 -14.61 -21.54
CA THR A 360 -13.13 -15.97 -22.01
C THR A 360 -11.79 -16.40 -21.43
N ASN A 361 -11.48 -17.69 -21.47
CA ASN A 361 -10.19 -18.24 -21.12
C ASN A 361 -9.14 -18.16 -22.25
N ASP A 362 -9.42 -17.42 -23.32
CA ASP A 362 -8.60 -17.34 -24.53
C ASP A 362 -7.13 -16.94 -24.24
N PHE A 363 -6.90 -16.08 -23.26
CA PHE A 363 -5.54 -15.70 -22.84
C PHE A 363 -4.69 -16.96 -22.56
N PHE A 364 -5.22 -17.87 -21.77
CA PHE A 364 -4.51 -19.08 -21.37
C PHE A 364 -4.39 -20.09 -22.51
N VAL A 365 -5.45 -20.24 -23.32
CA VAL A 365 -5.44 -21.09 -24.50
C VAL A 365 -4.31 -20.70 -25.46
N HIS A 366 -4.22 -19.41 -25.80
CA HIS A 366 -3.18 -18.94 -26.72
C HIS A 366 -1.79 -18.86 -26.08
N LEU A 367 -1.70 -18.58 -24.77
CA LEU A 367 -0.43 -18.56 -24.03
C LEU A 367 0.25 -19.92 -24.04
N THR A 368 -0.52 -20.99 -23.90
CA THR A 368 -0.01 -22.37 -23.78
C THR A 368 0.08 -23.11 -25.10
N ASP A 369 -0.46 -22.54 -26.19
CA ASP A 369 -0.53 -23.20 -27.51
C ASP A 369 0.84 -23.20 -28.21
N MET A 370 1.35 -24.42 -28.43
CA MET A 370 2.68 -24.66 -29.07
C MET A 370 2.77 -24.25 -30.53
N LYS A 371 1.63 -23.86 -31.19
CA LYS A 371 1.68 -23.32 -32.55
C LYS A 371 2.32 -21.93 -32.60
N TYR A 372 2.49 -21.26 -31.48
CA TYR A 372 3.12 -19.94 -31.41
C TYR A 372 4.57 -20.03 -30.94
N SER A 373 5.36 -19.06 -31.36
CA SER A 373 6.70 -18.76 -30.85
C SER A 373 6.79 -17.30 -30.41
N TRP A 374 7.64 -17.04 -29.45
CA TRP A 374 7.84 -15.73 -28.87
C TRP A 374 9.15 -15.13 -29.37
N LYS A 375 9.11 -13.96 -29.99
CA LYS A 375 10.29 -13.23 -30.47
C LYS A 375 10.42 -11.91 -29.73
N PRO A 376 11.53 -11.65 -29.02
CA PRO A 376 11.78 -10.36 -28.38
C PRO A 376 11.75 -9.22 -29.40
N THR A 377 11.08 -8.12 -29.07
CA THR A 377 11.01 -6.89 -29.87
C THR A 377 11.51 -5.68 -29.12
N GLY A 378 11.78 -5.84 -27.82
CA GLY A 378 12.31 -4.81 -26.92
C GLY A 378 12.61 -5.39 -25.55
N LYS A 379 13.01 -4.53 -24.61
CA LYS A 379 13.33 -4.93 -23.23
C LYS A 379 12.18 -5.66 -22.53
N ASN A 380 10.94 -5.23 -22.77
CA ASN A 380 9.75 -5.72 -22.09
C ASN A 380 8.62 -6.17 -23.04
N SER A 381 8.92 -6.39 -24.31
CA SER A 381 7.91 -6.69 -25.35
C SER A 381 8.33 -7.82 -26.27
N TYR A 382 7.32 -8.54 -26.78
CA TYR A 382 7.48 -9.70 -27.63
C TYR A 382 6.41 -9.70 -28.72
N ASP A 383 6.81 -10.22 -29.92
CA ASP A 383 5.87 -10.66 -30.93
C ASP A 383 5.55 -12.13 -30.73
N ILE A 384 4.27 -12.48 -30.85
CA ILE A 384 3.76 -13.84 -30.82
C ILE A 384 3.50 -14.27 -32.27
N ILE A 385 4.38 -15.12 -32.78
CA ILE A 385 4.44 -15.52 -34.18
C ILE A 385 3.82 -16.89 -34.32
N GLU A 386 2.88 -17.03 -35.26
CA GLU A 386 2.36 -18.34 -35.68
C GLU A 386 3.43 -19.10 -36.48
N ARG A 387 3.88 -20.25 -35.96
CA ARG A 387 4.99 -21.03 -36.54
C ARG A 387 4.77 -21.44 -37.99
N LYS A 388 3.52 -21.78 -38.33
CA LYS A 388 3.18 -22.25 -39.68
C LYS A 388 3.23 -21.13 -40.74
N SER A 389 2.73 -19.95 -40.40
CA SER A 389 2.60 -18.84 -41.35
C SER A 389 3.78 -17.83 -41.24
N GLY A 390 4.54 -17.85 -40.14
CA GLY A 390 5.55 -16.85 -39.85
C GLY A 390 5.00 -15.45 -39.51
N LYS A 391 3.65 -15.32 -39.42
CA LYS A 391 3.00 -14.03 -39.18
C LYS A 391 2.85 -13.74 -37.70
N VAL A 392 2.98 -12.47 -37.33
CA VAL A 392 2.66 -11.99 -35.97
C VAL A 392 1.15 -12.06 -35.77
N LYS A 393 0.71 -12.84 -34.79
CA LYS A 393 -0.74 -12.95 -34.44
C LYS A 393 -1.06 -12.01 -33.27
N PHE A 394 -0.22 -11.93 -32.25
CA PHE A 394 -0.40 -11.09 -31.06
C PHE A 394 0.92 -10.42 -30.68
N THR A 395 0.84 -9.50 -29.73
CA THR A 395 2.01 -8.95 -29.04
C THR A 395 1.85 -9.18 -27.53
N ALA A 396 2.97 -9.25 -26.81
CA ALA A 396 2.98 -9.55 -25.39
C ALA A 396 3.97 -8.67 -24.63
N SER A 397 3.73 -8.55 -23.35
CA SER A 397 4.69 -7.98 -22.40
C SER A 397 5.49 -9.08 -21.71
N ARG A 398 6.57 -8.69 -21.03
CA ARG A 398 7.36 -9.57 -20.18
C ARG A 398 6.52 -10.19 -19.04
N VAL A 399 5.55 -9.44 -18.52
CA VAL A 399 4.56 -9.94 -17.55
C VAL A 399 3.76 -11.12 -18.12
N ASP A 400 3.34 -11.03 -19.40
CA ASP A 400 2.57 -12.12 -19.99
C ASP A 400 3.42 -13.38 -20.18
N LEU A 401 4.70 -13.21 -20.55
CA LEU A 401 5.63 -14.33 -20.72
C LEU A 401 5.80 -15.16 -19.46
N VAL A 402 5.86 -14.52 -18.28
CA VAL A 402 6.13 -15.24 -17.04
C VAL A 402 5.05 -16.27 -16.69
N PHE A 403 3.81 -16.05 -17.11
CA PHE A 403 2.72 -17.01 -16.93
C PHE A 403 2.84 -18.24 -17.83
N GLY A 404 3.64 -18.18 -18.87
CA GLY A 404 3.98 -19.30 -19.73
C GLY A 404 5.31 -19.98 -19.39
N SER A 405 6.21 -19.30 -18.65
CA SER A 405 7.59 -19.75 -18.42
C SER A 405 7.91 -20.14 -16.98
N ASN A 406 7.23 -19.54 -15.98
CA ASN A 406 7.37 -19.94 -14.59
C ASN A 406 6.55 -21.22 -14.31
N SER A 407 7.14 -22.25 -13.73
CA SER A 407 6.52 -23.57 -13.55
C SER A 407 5.19 -23.51 -12.76
N VAL A 408 5.11 -22.75 -11.69
CA VAL A 408 3.91 -22.63 -10.85
C VAL A 408 2.80 -21.89 -11.59
N LEU A 409 3.13 -20.73 -12.19
CA LEU A 409 2.15 -19.90 -12.92
C LEU A 409 1.67 -20.60 -14.19
N ARG A 410 2.58 -21.33 -14.87
CA ARG A 410 2.27 -22.14 -16.04
C ARG A 410 1.28 -23.26 -15.72
N ALA A 411 1.43 -23.94 -14.59
CA ALA A 411 0.49 -24.97 -14.16
C ALA A 411 -0.94 -24.41 -14.00
N TYR A 412 -1.11 -23.21 -13.39
CA TYR A 412 -2.42 -22.56 -13.34
C TYR A 412 -2.93 -22.16 -14.74
N ALA A 413 -2.05 -21.65 -15.60
CA ALA A 413 -2.41 -21.27 -16.96
C ALA A 413 -2.92 -22.49 -17.75
N GLU A 414 -2.27 -23.65 -17.63
CA GLU A 414 -2.68 -24.90 -18.30
C GLU A 414 -4.03 -25.40 -17.80
N VAL A 415 -4.31 -25.29 -16.50
CA VAL A 415 -5.64 -25.63 -15.97
C VAL A 415 -6.72 -24.74 -16.57
N TYR A 416 -6.49 -23.43 -16.66
CA TYR A 416 -7.47 -22.51 -17.25
C TYR A 416 -7.56 -22.63 -18.78
N ALA A 417 -6.54 -23.13 -19.45
CA ALA A 417 -6.54 -23.36 -20.90
C ALA A 417 -7.45 -24.52 -21.36
N GLN A 418 -7.80 -25.43 -20.46
CA GLN A 418 -8.61 -26.60 -20.78
C GLN A 418 -10.04 -26.22 -21.19
N ASP A 419 -10.59 -26.93 -22.15
CA ASP A 419 -11.90 -26.63 -22.71
C ASP A 419 -13.05 -26.77 -21.71
N ASP A 420 -12.98 -27.70 -20.79
CA ASP A 420 -13.97 -27.95 -19.74
C ASP A 420 -13.82 -26.97 -18.55
N ASN A 421 -12.75 -26.19 -18.50
CA ASN A 421 -12.48 -25.23 -17.41
C ASN A 421 -12.89 -23.78 -17.73
N LYS A 422 -13.61 -23.52 -18.82
CA LYS A 422 -14.10 -22.17 -19.17
C LYS A 422 -14.95 -21.56 -18.04
N GLU A 423 -15.94 -22.31 -17.57
CA GLU A 423 -16.82 -21.85 -16.47
C GLU A 423 -16.07 -21.77 -15.13
N LYS A 424 -15.10 -22.66 -14.88
CA LYS A 424 -14.23 -22.57 -13.72
C LYS A 424 -13.44 -21.27 -13.72
N PHE A 425 -12.83 -20.91 -14.84
CA PHE A 425 -12.11 -19.64 -14.99
C PHE A 425 -13.01 -18.44 -14.69
N VAL A 426 -14.21 -18.38 -15.27
CA VAL A 426 -15.16 -17.29 -15.03
C VAL A 426 -15.53 -17.19 -13.55
N LYS A 427 -15.83 -18.30 -12.90
CA LYS A 427 -16.16 -18.34 -11.46
C LYS A 427 -14.99 -17.89 -10.58
N ASP A 428 -13.78 -18.37 -10.86
CA ASP A 428 -12.56 -18.00 -10.14
C ASP A 428 -12.25 -16.49 -10.33
N PHE A 429 -12.43 -15.96 -11.56
CA PHE A 429 -12.27 -14.54 -11.82
C PHE A 429 -13.28 -13.68 -11.04
N VAL A 430 -14.55 -14.05 -11.05
CA VAL A 430 -15.60 -13.36 -10.29
C VAL A 430 -15.29 -13.38 -8.79
N ALA A 431 -14.82 -14.50 -8.27
CA ALA A 431 -14.46 -14.61 -6.85
C ALA A 431 -13.33 -13.67 -6.47
N VAL A 432 -12.22 -13.67 -7.23
CA VAL A 432 -11.09 -12.80 -6.92
C VAL A 432 -11.40 -11.33 -7.22
N TRP A 433 -12.15 -11.01 -8.25
CA TRP A 433 -12.66 -9.66 -8.49
C TRP A 433 -13.44 -9.14 -7.29
N THR A 434 -14.39 -9.93 -6.79
CA THR A 434 -15.20 -9.58 -5.62
C THR A 434 -14.33 -9.38 -4.36
N LYS A 435 -13.31 -10.24 -4.18
CA LYS A 435 -12.32 -10.09 -3.10
C LYS A 435 -11.63 -8.73 -3.16
N VAL A 436 -11.14 -8.33 -4.34
CA VAL A 436 -10.43 -7.05 -4.54
C VAL A 436 -11.37 -5.87 -4.32
N MET A 437 -12.59 -5.93 -4.89
CA MET A 437 -13.56 -4.84 -4.76
C MET A 437 -14.05 -4.62 -3.32
N ASN A 438 -14.00 -5.65 -2.48
CA ASN A 438 -14.46 -5.59 -1.08
C ASN A 438 -13.31 -5.52 -0.05
N ALA A 439 -12.06 -5.43 -0.50
CA ALA A 439 -10.89 -5.55 0.38
C ALA A 439 -10.84 -4.51 1.50
N ASP A 440 -11.36 -3.31 1.25
CA ASP A 440 -11.38 -2.17 2.17
C ASP A 440 -12.74 -1.92 2.85
N LEU A 441 -13.72 -2.81 2.62
CA LEU A 441 -15.00 -2.71 3.35
C LEU A 441 -14.78 -3.07 4.82
N PRO A 442 -15.28 -2.26 5.76
CA PRO A 442 -15.28 -2.62 7.17
C PRO A 442 -15.99 -3.97 7.34
N LYS A 443 -15.36 -4.89 8.05
CA LYS A 443 -16.06 -6.09 8.49
C LYS A 443 -17.13 -5.63 9.48
N LEU A 444 -18.38 -5.79 9.13
CA LEU A 444 -19.48 -5.65 10.07
C LEU A 444 -19.32 -6.76 11.12
N HIS A 445 -18.88 -6.39 12.31
CA HIS A 445 -18.82 -7.25 13.48
C HIS A 445 -20.19 -7.29 14.14
#